data_86228a2999f169bfa9dffc40541f5e80
#
_entry.id   86228a2999f169bfa9dffc40541f5e80
#
_cell.length_a   1.000
_cell.length_b   1.000
_cell.length_c   1.000
_cell.angle_alpha   90.00
_cell.angle_beta   90.00
_cell.angle_gamma   90.00
#
_symmetry.space_group_name_H-M   'P 1'
#
loop_
_entity.id
_entity.type
_entity.pdbx_description
1 polymer ?
#
loop_
_entity_poly.entity_id
_entity_poly.type
_entity_poly.pdbx_seq_one_letter_code
_entity_poly.pdbx_strand_id
1 'polypeptide(L)'
;MKYVFIENPIAGTKQKQLLFKEVQSALRWKDGTEMVIEETQYKGHAKEIAAEYAAKYGADCVVVTCGGDGTVHEVANGLAGTETPLMILPFGTGNDFCKKIYGNKKLDPISIVKAFGLHNGEIKYKIQPIDLIDYNGEKCINVMSYGLDTIVETIGKKIADRIKFLGHQAYNIAIVPSLMRSLKYQINVDIDCVDADGNPYKIQGEPIDYTLFAICNASYYGGGFCPAPNSKLDDGILDYALVGPVNIAQALPLIPKYSEGTIEGASDKVRCGYMLGGRIWSTDGSPLLGNCDGENFNYNEVVFKVDKKALKLCLIDEEEAVDEG
;
A
#
# COMPACT_ATOMS: atom_id res chain seq x y z
N MET A 1 2.08 7.93 -27.45
CA MET A 1 2.09 7.58 -26.02
C MET A 1 1.74 8.81 -25.20
N LYS A 2 0.79 8.71 -24.27
CA LYS A 2 0.37 9.78 -23.38
C LYS A 2 0.80 9.49 -21.95
N TYR A 3 1.38 10.47 -21.25
CA TYR A 3 1.71 10.40 -19.83
C TYR A 3 0.81 11.35 -19.05
N VAL A 4 0.02 10.83 -18.13
CA VAL A 4 -0.93 11.60 -17.31
C VAL A 4 -0.43 11.64 -15.87
N PHE A 5 0.08 12.78 -15.48
CA PHE A 5 0.57 13.03 -14.12
C PHE A 5 -0.61 13.46 -13.24
N ILE A 6 -0.96 12.63 -12.28
CA ILE A 6 -2.00 12.94 -11.29
C ILE A 6 -1.32 13.50 -10.04
N GLU A 7 -1.42 14.81 -9.87
CA GLU A 7 -0.87 15.53 -8.74
C GLU A 7 -1.89 15.66 -7.61
N ASN A 8 -1.47 15.31 -6.40
CA ASN A 8 -2.20 15.70 -5.20
C ASN A 8 -1.54 16.92 -4.56
N PRO A 9 -2.09 18.13 -4.74
CA PRO A 9 -1.43 19.39 -4.33
C PRO A 9 -1.30 19.53 -2.82
N ILE A 10 -2.03 18.75 -2.03
CA ILE A 10 -1.95 18.74 -0.56
C ILE A 10 -1.08 17.60 0.00
N ALA A 11 -0.59 16.71 -0.87
CA ALA A 11 0.25 15.59 -0.44
C ALA A 11 1.62 16.05 0.03
N GLY A 12 2.10 15.45 1.12
CA GLY A 12 3.43 15.69 1.64
C GLY A 12 3.61 17.06 2.31
N THR A 13 4.84 17.54 2.31
CA THR A 13 5.23 18.84 2.90
C THR A 13 5.29 19.91 1.82
N LYS A 14 5.31 21.21 2.23
CA LYS A 14 5.57 22.34 1.31
C LYS A 14 6.85 22.14 0.47
N GLN A 15 7.87 21.51 1.06
CA GLN A 15 9.11 21.20 0.36
C GLN A 15 8.89 20.19 -0.78
N LYS A 16 8.00 19.21 -0.62
CA LYS A 16 7.66 18.25 -1.67
C LYS A 16 6.82 18.87 -2.77
N GLN A 17 5.98 19.85 -2.47
CA GLN A 17 5.24 20.62 -3.48
C GLN A 17 6.20 21.46 -4.34
N LEU A 18 7.25 22.04 -3.75
CA LEU A 18 8.32 22.70 -4.51
C LEU A 18 9.10 21.72 -5.37
N LEU A 19 9.37 20.52 -4.84
CA LEU A 19 10.06 19.44 -5.55
C LEU A 19 9.25 18.97 -6.78
N PHE A 20 7.91 18.95 -6.71
CA PHE A 20 7.09 18.61 -7.88
C PHE A 20 7.29 19.63 -9.01
N LYS A 21 7.40 20.93 -8.71
CA LYS A 21 7.71 21.96 -9.71
C LYS A 21 9.11 21.77 -10.31
N GLU A 22 10.08 21.36 -9.52
CA GLU A 22 11.42 21.01 -10.01
C GLU A 22 11.35 19.80 -10.94
N VAL A 23 10.66 18.73 -10.55
CA VAL A 23 10.42 17.56 -11.39
C VAL A 23 9.75 17.98 -12.70
N GLN A 24 8.68 18.75 -12.64
CA GLN A 24 7.97 19.27 -13.80
C GLN A 24 8.89 20.01 -14.78
N SER A 25 9.77 20.87 -14.23
CA SER A 25 10.73 21.64 -15.02
C SER A 25 11.85 20.78 -15.64
N ALA A 26 12.13 19.64 -15.02
CA ALA A 26 13.14 18.68 -15.47
C ALA A 26 12.66 17.70 -16.53
N LEU A 27 11.33 17.51 -16.68
CA LEU A 27 10.78 16.56 -17.65
C LEU A 27 11.12 16.98 -19.08
N ARG A 28 11.47 16.01 -19.92
CA ARG A 28 11.73 16.18 -21.35
C ARG A 28 10.96 15.12 -22.13
N TRP A 29 10.48 15.51 -23.32
CA TRP A 29 9.62 14.67 -24.13
C TRP A 29 10.16 14.60 -25.55
N LYS A 30 10.12 13.42 -26.15
CA LYS A 30 10.39 13.24 -27.57
C LYS A 30 9.12 13.52 -28.38
N ASP A 31 9.31 13.83 -29.66
CA ASP A 31 8.21 14.03 -30.60
C ASP A 31 7.23 12.85 -30.56
N GLY A 32 5.93 13.17 -30.55
CA GLY A 32 4.85 12.18 -30.48
C GLY A 32 4.48 11.72 -29.08
N THR A 33 5.12 12.27 -28.02
CA THR A 33 4.74 12.05 -26.63
C THR A 33 3.96 13.25 -26.09
N GLU A 34 2.80 12.99 -25.51
CA GLU A 34 1.98 13.99 -24.84
C GLU A 34 2.09 13.88 -23.33
N MET A 35 2.25 15.02 -22.65
CA MET A 35 2.14 15.12 -21.20
C MET A 35 0.88 15.89 -20.82
N VAL A 36 0.15 15.35 -19.86
CA VAL A 36 -1.00 16.00 -19.22
C VAL A 36 -0.76 16.01 -17.71
N ILE A 37 -1.13 17.11 -17.06
CA ILE A 37 -1.09 17.22 -15.59
C ILE A 37 -2.50 17.47 -15.12
N GLU A 38 -2.97 16.61 -14.23
CA GLU A 38 -4.28 16.67 -13.61
C GLU A 38 -4.10 16.85 -12.10
N GLU A 39 -4.67 17.92 -11.55
CA GLU A 39 -4.64 18.16 -10.10
C GLU A 39 -5.91 17.57 -9.45
N THR A 40 -5.71 16.79 -8.38
CA THR A 40 -6.85 16.28 -7.59
C THR A 40 -7.49 17.39 -6.76
N GLN A 41 -8.82 17.43 -6.72
CA GLN A 41 -9.59 18.47 -6.04
C GLN A 41 -10.28 17.96 -4.76
N TYR A 42 -10.53 16.65 -4.67
CA TYR A 42 -11.22 16.01 -3.56
C TYR A 42 -10.80 14.54 -3.43
N LYS A 43 -11.16 13.93 -2.32
CA LYS A 43 -10.92 12.50 -2.09
C LYS A 43 -11.70 11.66 -3.11
N GLY A 44 -11.01 10.71 -3.76
CA GLY A 44 -11.56 9.88 -4.84
C GLY A 44 -11.32 10.43 -6.25
N HIS A 45 -10.93 11.72 -6.40
CA HIS A 45 -10.75 12.32 -7.72
C HIS A 45 -9.61 11.67 -8.53
N ALA A 46 -8.53 11.20 -7.86
CA ALA A 46 -7.46 10.50 -8.54
C ALA A 46 -7.93 9.18 -9.18
N LYS A 47 -8.85 8.46 -8.54
CA LYS A 47 -9.51 7.27 -9.10
C LYS A 47 -10.32 7.59 -10.34
N GLU A 48 -11.11 8.66 -10.30
CA GLU A 48 -11.96 9.09 -11.42
C GLU A 48 -11.10 9.49 -12.63
N ILE A 49 -10.08 10.32 -12.43
CA ILE A 49 -9.14 10.73 -13.47
C ILE A 49 -8.47 9.50 -14.09
N ALA A 50 -7.94 8.60 -13.26
CA ALA A 50 -7.25 7.40 -13.74
C ALA A 50 -8.18 6.51 -14.59
N ALA A 51 -9.40 6.28 -14.14
CA ALA A 51 -10.40 5.50 -14.86
C ALA A 51 -10.82 6.14 -16.21
N GLU A 52 -10.97 7.47 -16.24
CA GLU A 52 -11.31 8.20 -17.47
C GLU A 52 -10.21 8.04 -18.52
N TYR A 53 -8.95 8.27 -18.13
CA TYR A 53 -7.82 8.14 -19.05
C TYR A 53 -7.59 6.69 -19.51
N ALA A 54 -7.78 5.73 -18.60
CA ALA A 54 -7.69 4.31 -18.94
C ALA A 54 -8.78 3.90 -19.96
N ALA A 55 -10.01 4.32 -19.75
CA ALA A 55 -11.12 4.03 -20.67
C ALA A 55 -10.91 4.66 -22.04
N LYS A 56 -10.29 5.84 -22.10
CA LYS A 56 -10.10 6.60 -23.34
C LYS A 56 -8.89 6.15 -24.16
N TYR A 57 -7.80 5.77 -23.50
CA TYR A 57 -6.51 5.55 -24.16
C TYR A 57 -5.94 4.14 -23.96
N GLY A 58 -6.41 3.38 -22.96
CA GLY A 58 -5.94 2.03 -22.70
C GLY A 58 -4.40 1.93 -22.59
N ALA A 59 -3.79 1.02 -23.34
CA ALA A 59 -2.34 0.81 -23.37
C ALA A 59 -1.52 1.98 -23.98
N ASP A 60 -2.15 2.92 -24.68
CA ASP A 60 -1.50 4.11 -25.24
C ASP A 60 -1.29 5.23 -24.21
N CYS A 61 -1.64 4.98 -22.94
CA CYS A 61 -1.51 5.89 -21.83
C CYS A 61 -0.73 5.24 -20.68
N VAL A 62 0.10 6.04 -20.01
CA VAL A 62 0.70 5.73 -18.70
C VAL A 62 0.19 6.74 -17.70
N VAL A 63 -0.40 6.27 -16.61
CA VAL A 63 -0.78 7.14 -15.48
C VAL A 63 0.37 7.19 -14.49
N VAL A 64 0.79 8.42 -14.15
CA VAL A 64 1.91 8.69 -13.24
C VAL A 64 1.36 9.34 -11.98
N THR A 65 1.45 8.66 -10.83
CA THR A 65 1.03 9.26 -9.55
C THR A 65 2.12 10.19 -9.01
N CYS A 66 1.71 11.40 -8.60
CA CYS A 66 2.54 12.37 -7.92
C CYS A 66 1.91 12.72 -6.56
N GLY A 67 1.94 11.73 -5.65
CA GLY A 67 1.26 11.83 -4.38
C GLY A 67 1.83 10.88 -3.34
N GLY A 68 1.07 10.63 -2.27
CA GLY A 68 1.37 9.63 -1.25
C GLY A 68 0.59 8.33 -1.46
N ASP A 69 0.64 7.44 -0.45
CA ASP A 69 0.02 6.11 -0.49
C ASP A 69 -1.49 6.18 -0.78
N GLY A 70 -2.20 7.19 -0.27
CA GLY A 70 -3.63 7.40 -0.60
C GLY A 70 -3.88 7.72 -2.08
N THR A 71 -3.00 8.52 -2.73
CA THR A 71 -3.14 8.80 -4.17
C THR A 71 -2.82 7.54 -4.98
N VAL A 72 -1.83 6.76 -4.57
CA VAL A 72 -1.50 5.46 -5.19
C VAL A 72 -2.69 4.50 -5.07
N HIS A 73 -3.30 4.41 -3.90
CA HIS A 73 -4.51 3.61 -3.65
C HIS A 73 -5.67 4.00 -4.58
N GLU A 74 -5.99 5.29 -4.67
CA GLU A 74 -7.06 5.79 -5.53
C GLU A 74 -6.79 5.47 -7.01
N VAL A 75 -5.58 5.74 -7.50
CA VAL A 75 -5.22 5.47 -8.90
C VAL A 75 -5.21 3.97 -9.19
N ALA A 76 -4.69 3.13 -8.29
CA ALA A 76 -4.73 1.68 -8.45
C ALA A 76 -6.18 1.16 -8.59
N ASN A 77 -7.12 1.71 -7.80
CA ASN A 77 -8.55 1.41 -7.92
C ASN A 77 -9.15 1.89 -9.25
N GLY A 78 -8.65 2.97 -9.85
CA GLY A 78 -9.10 3.46 -11.15
C GLY A 78 -8.54 2.65 -12.33
N LEU A 79 -7.37 2.06 -12.17
CA LEU A 79 -6.67 1.32 -13.22
C LEU A 79 -6.86 -0.21 -13.14
N ALA A 80 -7.34 -0.73 -12.01
CA ALA A 80 -7.51 -2.17 -11.83
C ALA A 80 -8.35 -2.79 -12.94
N GLY A 81 -7.84 -3.88 -13.54
CA GLY A 81 -8.47 -4.58 -14.67
C GLY A 81 -8.34 -3.87 -16.02
N THR A 82 -7.57 -2.78 -16.11
CA THR A 82 -7.33 -2.07 -17.38
C THR A 82 -5.97 -2.40 -17.98
N GLU A 83 -5.76 -1.99 -19.22
CA GLU A 83 -4.48 -2.12 -19.93
C GLU A 83 -3.50 -0.98 -19.65
N THR A 84 -3.93 0.07 -18.94
CA THR A 84 -3.16 1.28 -18.67
C THR A 84 -2.17 1.05 -17.53
N PRO A 85 -0.86 1.22 -17.75
CA PRO A 85 0.13 1.04 -16.69
C PRO A 85 0.16 2.21 -15.69
N LEU A 86 0.48 1.88 -14.45
CA LEU A 86 0.75 2.82 -13.36
C LEU A 86 2.26 3.02 -13.17
N MET A 87 2.72 4.26 -13.17
CA MET A 87 4.05 4.67 -12.72
C MET A 87 3.92 5.48 -11.43
N ILE A 88 4.80 5.28 -10.46
CA ILE A 88 4.67 5.91 -9.15
C ILE A 88 5.87 6.82 -8.86
N LEU A 89 5.60 8.10 -8.59
CA LEU A 89 6.58 9.05 -8.08
C LEU A 89 6.27 9.35 -6.61
N PRO A 90 7.22 9.10 -5.68
CA PRO A 90 6.97 9.08 -4.23
C PRO A 90 6.95 10.48 -3.60
N PHE A 91 5.89 11.24 -3.78
CA PHE A 91 5.72 12.57 -3.19
C PHE A 91 5.06 12.56 -1.79
N GLY A 92 4.53 11.43 -1.35
CA GLY A 92 3.93 11.27 -0.02
C GLY A 92 4.93 11.28 1.13
N THR A 93 4.41 11.20 2.34
CA THR A 93 5.21 11.13 3.57
C THR A 93 5.67 9.70 3.89
N GLY A 94 4.79 8.70 3.73
CA GLY A 94 5.08 7.27 4.00
C GLY A 94 5.75 6.58 2.82
N ASN A 95 5.09 6.62 1.67
CA ASN A 95 5.48 5.97 0.42
C ASN A 95 5.80 4.47 0.63
N ASP A 96 4.95 3.78 1.39
CA ASP A 96 5.20 2.42 1.85
C ASP A 96 5.21 1.43 0.68
N PHE A 97 4.32 1.57 -0.29
CA PHE A 97 4.36 0.75 -1.49
C PHE A 97 5.62 0.99 -2.34
N CYS A 98 6.10 2.25 -2.39
CA CYS A 98 7.33 2.58 -3.10
C CYS A 98 8.58 1.91 -2.48
N LYS A 99 8.59 1.68 -1.16
CA LYS A 99 9.67 0.91 -0.49
C LYS A 99 9.75 -0.52 -1.02
N LYS A 100 8.61 -1.11 -1.37
CA LYS A 100 8.54 -2.45 -1.96
C LYS A 100 9.11 -2.48 -3.37
N ILE A 101 8.75 -1.51 -4.22
CA ILE A 101 9.08 -1.55 -5.65
C ILE A 101 10.42 -0.91 -5.99
N TYR A 102 10.92 0.04 -5.18
CA TYR A 102 12.20 0.73 -5.40
C TYR A 102 13.26 0.39 -4.33
N GLY A 103 12.93 -0.52 -3.42
CA GLY A 103 13.78 -0.84 -2.27
C GLY A 103 13.65 0.18 -1.14
N ASN A 104 14.14 -0.22 0.04
CA ASN A 104 14.07 0.60 1.27
C ASN A 104 15.15 1.71 1.31
N LYS A 105 15.71 2.10 0.16
CA LYS A 105 16.64 3.22 0.01
C LYS A 105 15.86 4.53 0.11
N LYS A 106 16.56 5.63 0.36
CA LYS A 106 15.95 6.97 0.39
C LYS A 106 15.23 7.24 -0.92
N LEU A 107 13.90 7.30 -0.86
CA LEU A 107 13.03 7.52 -2.01
C LEU A 107 13.02 9.02 -2.35
N ASP A 108 13.86 9.39 -3.30
CA ASP A 108 13.91 10.74 -3.85
C ASP A 108 13.21 10.77 -5.21
N PRO A 109 12.12 11.57 -5.37
CA PRO A 109 11.39 11.65 -6.62
C PRO A 109 12.26 12.03 -7.83
N ILE A 110 13.28 12.88 -7.65
CA ILE A 110 14.18 13.26 -8.75
C ILE A 110 15.01 12.08 -9.22
N SER A 111 15.53 11.29 -8.29
CA SER A 111 16.27 10.06 -8.63
C SER A 111 15.41 9.05 -9.38
N ILE A 112 14.13 8.90 -8.97
CA ILE A 112 13.17 8.03 -9.68
C ILE A 112 12.86 8.58 -11.09
N VAL A 113 12.65 9.89 -11.24
CA VAL A 113 12.48 10.55 -12.54
C VAL A 113 13.68 10.29 -13.47
N LYS A 114 14.90 10.35 -12.93
CA LYS A 114 16.12 10.03 -13.69
C LYS A 114 16.18 8.56 -14.08
N ALA A 115 15.90 7.67 -13.14
CA ALA A 115 15.93 6.22 -13.38
C ALA A 115 14.92 5.78 -14.47
N PHE A 116 13.76 6.45 -14.56
CA PHE A 116 12.82 6.24 -15.66
C PHE A 116 13.20 6.96 -16.97
N GLY A 117 14.25 7.75 -17.00
CA GLY A 117 14.63 8.55 -18.18
C GLY A 117 13.67 9.68 -18.52
N LEU A 118 12.81 10.07 -17.59
CA LEU A 118 11.85 11.17 -17.78
C LEU A 118 12.54 12.54 -17.93
N HIS A 119 13.76 12.69 -17.45
CA HIS A 119 14.53 13.94 -17.47
C HIS A 119 15.16 14.25 -18.84
N ASN A 120 15.35 13.25 -19.70
CA ASN A 120 15.99 13.40 -21.03
C ASN A 120 15.10 12.92 -22.18
N GLY A 121 13.89 12.43 -21.86
CA GLY A 121 12.95 11.89 -22.84
C GLY A 121 13.28 10.47 -23.31
N GLU A 122 14.28 9.81 -22.73
CA GLU A 122 14.64 8.41 -23.01
C GLU A 122 13.94 7.50 -22.01
N ILE A 123 12.60 7.52 -22.03
CA ILE A 123 11.78 6.84 -21.05
C ILE A 123 11.93 5.34 -21.19
N LYS A 124 12.37 4.70 -20.11
CA LYS A 124 12.61 3.26 -20.02
C LYS A 124 11.90 2.70 -18.79
N TYR A 125 11.18 1.63 -18.97
CA TYR A 125 10.55 0.85 -17.91
C TYR A 125 10.17 -0.53 -18.42
N LYS A 126 10.09 -1.49 -17.51
CA LYS A 126 9.40 -2.75 -17.74
C LYS A 126 8.00 -2.70 -17.15
N ILE A 127 7.04 -3.35 -17.81
CA ILE A 127 5.69 -3.51 -17.28
C ILE A 127 5.61 -4.86 -16.57
N GLN A 128 5.24 -4.83 -15.28
CA GLN A 128 4.95 -6.02 -14.50
C GLN A 128 3.48 -6.02 -14.11
N PRO A 129 2.69 -7.02 -14.53
CA PRO A 129 1.38 -7.25 -13.96
C PRO A 129 1.51 -7.67 -12.50
N ILE A 130 0.78 -7.01 -11.61
CA ILE A 130 0.78 -7.29 -10.18
C ILE A 130 -0.62 -7.66 -9.70
N ASP A 131 -0.65 -8.41 -8.61
CA ASP A 131 -1.86 -8.79 -7.90
C ASP A 131 -2.36 -7.65 -7.02
N LEU A 132 -3.65 -7.65 -6.73
CA LEU A 132 -4.28 -6.76 -5.75
C LEU A 132 -5.12 -7.61 -4.79
N ILE A 133 -5.44 -7.06 -3.61
CA ILE A 133 -6.50 -7.62 -2.78
C ILE A 133 -7.83 -7.03 -3.29
N ASP A 134 -8.74 -7.86 -3.76
CA ASP A 134 -10.15 -7.45 -3.95
C ASP A 134 -10.87 -7.63 -2.62
N TYR A 135 -11.49 -6.58 -2.10
CA TYR A 135 -12.32 -6.65 -0.90
C TYR A 135 -13.64 -5.92 -1.12
N ASN A 136 -14.73 -6.65 -1.05
CA ASN A 136 -16.09 -6.12 -1.32
C ASN A 136 -16.21 -5.32 -2.63
N GLY A 137 -15.39 -5.64 -3.65
CA GLY A 137 -15.34 -4.95 -4.95
C GLY A 137 -14.42 -3.74 -5.02
N GLU A 138 -13.78 -3.35 -3.93
CA GLU A 138 -12.70 -2.36 -3.89
C GLU A 138 -11.33 -3.04 -3.92
N LYS A 139 -10.27 -2.31 -4.26
CA LYS A 139 -8.92 -2.84 -4.38
C LYS A 139 -7.98 -2.28 -3.33
N CYS A 140 -7.16 -3.17 -2.75
CA CYS A 140 -6.04 -2.84 -1.89
C CYS A 140 -4.75 -3.22 -2.60
N ILE A 141 -3.85 -2.26 -2.75
CA ILE A 141 -2.56 -2.49 -3.42
C ILE A 141 -1.50 -2.99 -2.43
N ASN A 142 -1.62 -2.63 -1.16
CA ASN A 142 -0.57 -2.84 -0.17
C ASN A 142 -1.00 -3.78 0.97
N VAL A 143 -1.68 -3.28 1.99
CA VAL A 143 -2.04 -4.06 3.19
C VAL A 143 -3.46 -3.72 3.66
N MET A 144 -4.22 -4.77 3.93
CA MET A 144 -5.48 -4.69 4.66
C MET A 144 -5.24 -5.18 6.09
N SER A 145 -5.60 -4.38 7.10
CA SER A 145 -5.32 -4.73 8.49
C SER A 145 -6.49 -4.51 9.43
N TYR A 146 -6.47 -5.21 10.56
CA TYR A 146 -7.52 -5.21 11.57
C TYR A 146 -6.94 -5.05 12.97
N GLY A 147 -7.70 -4.40 13.85
CA GLY A 147 -7.42 -4.28 15.27
C GLY A 147 -6.52 -3.11 15.63
N LEU A 148 -5.42 -3.36 16.35
CA LEU A 148 -4.54 -2.33 16.89
C LEU A 148 -4.03 -1.36 15.83
N ASP A 149 -3.71 -1.84 14.64
CA ASP A 149 -3.23 -1.03 13.52
C ASP A 149 -4.21 0.08 13.13
N THR A 150 -5.50 -0.27 13.04
CA THR A 150 -6.54 0.71 12.71
C THR A 150 -6.64 1.81 13.76
N ILE A 151 -6.37 1.49 15.03
CA ILE A 151 -6.32 2.49 16.10
C ILE A 151 -5.08 3.37 15.96
N VAL A 152 -3.91 2.77 15.72
CA VAL A 152 -2.66 3.50 15.48
C VAL A 152 -2.82 4.44 14.30
N GLU A 153 -3.38 3.97 13.20
CA GLU A 153 -3.68 4.75 12.01
C GLU A 153 -4.61 5.94 12.33
N THR A 154 -5.73 5.67 13.02
CA THR A 154 -6.71 6.69 13.39
C THR A 154 -6.12 7.77 14.31
N ILE A 155 -5.30 7.38 15.30
CA ILE A 155 -4.64 8.32 16.21
C ILE A 155 -3.52 9.06 15.48
N GLY A 156 -2.72 8.34 14.68
CA GLY A 156 -1.63 8.89 13.90
C GLY A 156 -2.09 9.98 12.93
N LYS A 157 -3.18 9.76 12.20
CA LYS A 157 -3.81 10.77 11.33
C LYS A 157 -4.22 12.01 12.13
N LYS A 158 -4.88 11.85 13.28
CA LYS A 158 -5.28 12.98 14.14
C LYS A 158 -4.07 13.79 14.66
N ILE A 159 -2.96 13.12 14.96
CA ILE A 159 -1.71 13.78 15.38
C ILE A 159 -1.08 14.51 14.20
N ALA A 160 -0.98 13.87 13.04
CA ALA A 160 -0.41 14.46 11.82
C ALA A 160 -1.19 15.69 11.35
N ASP A 161 -2.51 15.66 11.43
CA ASP A 161 -3.38 16.81 11.09
C ASP A 161 -3.14 18.02 12.00
N ARG A 162 -2.90 17.76 13.28
CA ARG A 162 -2.64 18.81 14.28
C ARG A 162 -1.20 19.34 14.25
N ILE A 163 -0.24 18.45 13.96
CA ILE A 163 1.20 18.75 14.05
C ILE A 163 1.87 18.33 12.75
N LYS A 164 1.65 19.13 11.69
CA LYS A 164 2.06 18.85 10.31
C LYS A 164 3.56 18.54 10.11
N PHE A 165 4.44 19.06 11.00
CA PHE A 165 5.88 18.82 10.86
C PHE A 165 6.33 17.41 11.30
N LEU A 166 5.49 16.66 12.04
CA LEU A 166 5.82 15.31 12.48
C LEU A 166 5.81 14.28 11.35
N GLY A 167 5.03 14.55 10.30
CA GLY A 167 4.90 13.62 9.19
C GLY A 167 4.49 12.22 9.67
N HIS A 168 5.18 11.18 9.21
CA HIS A 168 4.87 9.83 9.65
C HIS A 168 5.38 9.48 11.06
N GLN A 169 6.21 10.29 11.71
CA GLN A 169 6.54 10.09 13.12
C GLN A 169 5.30 10.16 14.02
N ALA A 170 4.21 10.79 13.53
CA ALA A 170 2.93 10.81 14.19
C ALA A 170 2.37 9.40 14.46
N TYR A 171 2.62 8.44 13.56
CA TYR A 171 2.21 7.04 13.73
C TYR A 171 3.02 6.35 14.83
N ASN A 172 4.33 6.57 14.89
CA ASN A 172 5.17 6.05 15.95
C ASN A 172 4.74 6.59 17.35
N ILE A 173 4.35 7.87 17.41
CA ILE A 173 3.83 8.49 18.63
C ILE A 173 2.46 7.91 18.98
N ALA A 174 1.64 7.55 18.00
CA ALA A 174 0.31 6.98 18.20
C ALA A 174 0.34 5.57 18.80
N ILE A 175 1.45 4.82 18.70
CA ILE A 175 1.58 3.48 19.25
C ILE A 175 1.32 3.48 20.75
N VAL A 176 1.96 4.37 21.50
CA VAL A 176 1.86 4.41 22.97
C VAL A 176 0.42 4.59 23.46
N PRO A 177 -0.34 5.61 23.03
CA PRO A 177 -1.75 5.75 23.44
C PRO A 177 -2.65 4.63 22.90
N SER A 178 -2.28 3.99 21.79
CA SER A 178 -3.03 2.84 21.26
C SER A 178 -2.87 1.60 22.13
N LEU A 179 -1.68 1.34 22.65
CA LEU A 179 -1.43 0.24 23.60
C LEU A 179 -2.19 0.38 24.93
N MET A 180 -2.61 1.59 25.28
CA MET A 180 -3.43 1.84 26.48
C MET A 180 -4.91 1.47 26.29
N ARG A 181 -5.31 1.08 25.09
CA ARG A 181 -6.67 0.63 24.77
C ARG A 181 -6.79 -0.88 24.88
N SER A 182 -7.94 -1.44 24.47
CA SER A 182 -8.08 -2.89 24.38
C SER A 182 -7.07 -3.44 23.36
N LEU A 183 -6.37 -4.52 23.76
CA LEU A 183 -5.48 -5.28 22.87
C LEU A 183 -6.08 -6.65 22.54
N LYS A 184 -7.37 -6.83 22.82
CA LYS A 184 -8.10 -8.04 22.48
C LYS A 184 -9.34 -7.68 21.68
N TYR A 185 -9.37 -8.15 20.45
CA TYR A 185 -10.49 -8.06 19.53
C TYR A 185 -10.92 -9.47 19.13
N GLN A 186 -12.10 -9.59 18.58
CA GLN A 186 -12.64 -10.88 18.15
C GLN A 186 -13.32 -10.74 16.78
N ILE A 187 -13.08 -11.69 15.90
CA ILE A 187 -13.67 -11.80 14.56
C ILE A 187 -14.03 -13.23 14.25
N ASN A 188 -15.03 -13.41 13.40
CA ASN A 188 -15.28 -14.67 12.72
C ASN A 188 -14.52 -14.67 11.39
N VAL A 189 -14.03 -15.84 10.98
CA VAL A 189 -13.29 -16.02 9.74
C VAL A 189 -13.66 -17.33 9.04
N ASP A 190 -13.64 -17.29 7.71
CA ASP A 190 -13.57 -18.47 6.82
C ASP A 190 -12.57 -18.10 5.72
N ILE A 191 -11.33 -18.57 5.85
CA ILE A 191 -10.19 -18.14 5.04
C ILE A 191 -9.57 -19.35 4.37
N ASP A 192 -9.42 -19.28 3.05
CA ASP A 192 -8.69 -20.24 2.23
C ASP A 192 -7.18 -19.91 2.30
N CYS A 193 -6.42 -20.83 2.83
CA CYS A 193 -4.96 -20.71 3.03
C CYS A 193 -4.22 -21.78 2.23
N VAL A 194 -2.91 -21.53 2.07
CA VAL A 194 -1.95 -22.52 1.58
C VAL A 194 -0.76 -22.57 2.54
N ASP A 195 -0.18 -23.77 2.69
CA ASP A 195 1.08 -23.92 3.44
C ASP A 195 2.31 -23.58 2.55
N ALA A 196 3.51 -23.70 3.12
CA ALA A 196 4.76 -23.44 2.39
C ALA A 196 4.99 -24.37 1.20
N ASP A 197 4.37 -25.55 1.21
CA ASP A 197 4.45 -26.54 0.14
C ASP A 197 3.32 -26.37 -0.90
N GLY A 198 2.42 -25.39 -0.69
CA GLY A 198 1.29 -25.10 -1.57
C GLY A 198 0.04 -25.95 -1.31
N ASN A 199 0.00 -26.74 -0.22
CA ASN A 199 -1.18 -27.53 0.12
C ASN A 199 -2.28 -26.64 0.70
N PRO A 200 -3.54 -26.79 0.24
CA PRO A 200 -4.63 -25.97 0.73
C PRO A 200 -5.10 -26.38 2.13
N TYR A 201 -5.42 -25.42 2.95
CA TYR A 201 -6.12 -25.61 4.21
C TYR A 201 -7.05 -24.41 4.50
N LYS A 202 -7.92 -24.53 5.51
CA LYS A 202 -8.82 -23.46 5.92
C LYS A 202 -8.62 -23.05 7.37
N ILE A 203 -8.77 -21.74 7.61
CA ILE A 203 -8.95 -21.20 8.96
C ILE A 203 -10.42 -20.87 9.09
N GLN A 204 -11.15 -21.65 9.88
CA GLN A 204 -12.61 -21.51 10.08
C GLN A 204 -13.04 -22.09 11.43
N GLY A 205 -14.26 -21.81 11.84
CA GLY A 205 -14.87 -22.38 13.05
C GLY A 205 -15.08 -21.35 14.14
N GLU A 206 -14.49 -21.55 15.31
CA GLU A 206 -14.66 -20.62 16.45
C GLU A 206 -14.07 -19.25 16.14
N PRO A 207 -14.67 -18.18 16.73
CA PRO A 207 -14.14 -16.83 16.57
C PRO A 207 -12.68 -16.73 16.99
N ILE A 208 -11.90 -15.95 16.24
CA ILE A 208 -10.49 -15.74 16.51
C ILE A 208 -10.32 -14.51 17.39
N ASP A 209 -9.67 -14.70 18.54
CA ASP A 209 -9.17 -13.60 19.36
C ASP A 209 -7.84 -13.09 18.78
N TYR A 210 -7.69 -11.78 18.63
CA TYR A 210 -6.49 -11.16 18.06
C TYR A 210 -6.21 -9.78 18.65
N THR A 211 -4.97 -9.33 18.54
CA THR A 211 -4.55 -7.96 18.79
C THR A 211 -4.38 -7.21 17.48
N LEU A 212 -3.78 -7.87 16.49
CA LEU A 212 -3.48 -7.34 15.18
C LEU A 212 -3.58 -8.45 14.13
N PHE A 213 -4.18 -8.15 13.00
CA PHE A 213 -4.24 -9.05 11.86
C PHE A 213 -4.01 -8.28 10.58
N ALA A 214 -2.87 -8.49 9.93
CA ALA A 214 -2.49 -7.89 8.64
C ALA A 214 -2.55 -8.93 7.54
N ILE A 215 -3.17 -8.56 6.41
CA ILE A 215 -3.26 -9.31 5.16
C ILE A 215 -2.52 -8.49 4.11
N CYS A 216 -1.44 -9.04 3.56
CA CYS A 216 -0.42 -8.30 2.84
C CYS A 216 -0.32 -8.76 1.39
N ASN A 217 -0.51 -7.83 0.45
CA ASN A 217 -0.09 -7.96 -0.94
C ASN A 217 1.35 -7.47 -1.11
N ALA A 218 1.73 -6.44 -0.35
CA ALA A 218 3.09 -5.91 -0.31
C ALA A 218 3.67 -5.90 1.11
N SER A 219 4.94 -5.53 1.24
CA SER A 219 5.71 -5.75 2.48
C SER A 219 5.51 -4.69 3.56
N TYR A 220 5.28 -3.42 3.16
CA TYR A 220 5.39 -2.27 4.07
C TYR A 220 4.08 -1.51 4.20
N TYR A 221 3.77 -1.01 5.41
CA TYR A 221 2.65 -0.11 5.66
C TYR A 221 2.88 0.72 6.94
N GLY A 222 1.97 1.67 7.23
CA GLY A 222 1.97 2.43 8.47
C GLY A 222 3.25 3.25 8.71
N GLY A 223 3.95 3.66 7.63
CA GLY A 223 5.17 4.44 7.71
C GLY A 223 6.45 3.61 7.84
N GLY A 224 6.39 2.30 7.53
CA GLY A 224 7.57 1.44 7.45
C GLY A 224 7.53 0.15 8.26
N PHE A 225 6.39 -0.20 8.85
CA PHE A 225 6.21 -1.54 9.41
C PHE A 225 6.24 -2.58 8.28
N CYS A 226 6.90 -3.72 8.54
CA CYS A 226 7.16 -4.76 7.55
C CYS A 226 6.65 -6.12 8.00
N PRO A 227 5.32 -6.36 8.02
CA PRO A 227 4.75 -7.65 8.46
C PRO A 227 5.08 -8.82 7.54
N ALA A 228 5.32 -8.54 6.25
CA ALA A 228 5.53 -9.54 5.21
C ALA A 228 6.75 -9.20 4.33
N PRO A 229 7.99 -9.35 4.84
CA PRO A 229 9.19 -8.93 4.13
C PRO A 229 9.39 -9.66 2.80
N ASN A 230 8.93 -10.90 2.70
CA ASN A 230 9.12 -11.78 1.55
C ASN A 230 7.91 -11.80 0.59
N SER A 231 6.87 -10.97 0.81
CA SER A 231 5.70 -10.91 -0.07
C SER A 231 6.11 -10.66 -1.52
N LYS A 232 5.38 -11.28 -2.45
CA LYS A 232 5.55 -11.06 -3.89
C LYS A 232 4.28 -10.43 -4.44
N LEU A 233 4.44 -9.61 -5.46
CA LEU A 233 3.32 -8.86 -6.03
C LEU A 233 2.59 -9.61 -7.16
N ASP A 234 3.04 -10.82 -7.56
CA ASP A 234 2.60 -11.47 -8.80
C ASP A 234 2.51 -13.00 -8.72
N ASP A 235 2.56 -13.58 -7.50
CA ASP A 235 2.52 -15.03 -7.30
C ASP A 235 1.10 -15.57 -7.03
N GLY A 236 0.11 -14.69 -6.92
CA GLY A 236 -1.28 -15.04 -6.69
C GLY A 236 -1.58 -15.48 -5.25
N ILE A 237 -0.78 -15.02 -4.30
CA ILE A 237 -0.84 -15.39 -2.87
C ILE A 237 -0.76 -14.09 -2.05
N LEU A 238 -1.45 -14.05 -0.91
CA LEU A 238 -1.35 -12.99 0.09
C LEU A 238 -0.61 -13.54 1.31
N ASP A 239 0.36 -12.78 1.81
CA ASP A 239 0.95 -13.06 3.10
C ASP A 239 0.05 -12.58 4.23
N TYR A 240 0.16 -13.17 5.42
CA TYR A 240 -0.50 -12.63 6.60
C TYR A 240 0.39 -12.69 7.84
N ALA A 241 0.16 -11.75 8.74
CA ALA A 241 0.68 -11.73 10.10
C ALA A 241 -0.48 -11.54 11.08
N LEU A 242 -0.73 -12.54 11.92
CA LEU A 242 -1.74 -12.54 12.97
C LEU A 242 -1.06 -12.57 14.33
N VAL A 243 -1.27 -11.52 15.11
CA VAL A 243 -0.85 -11.47 16.53
C VAL A 243 -2.08 -11.75 17.40
N GLY A 244 -2.07 -12.86 18.11
CA GLY A 244 -3.09 -13.23 19.07
C GLY A 244 -3.17 -12.25 20.24
N PRO A 245 -4.08 -12.49 21.22
CA PRO A 245 -4.22 -11.61 22.35
C PRO A 245 -2.92 -11.50 23.15
N VAL A 246 -2.43 -10.26 23.31
CA VAL A 246 -1.23 -9.92 24.09
C VAL A 246 -1.56 -8.80 25.08
N ASN A 247 -0.83 -8.75 26.19
CA ASN A 247 -0.79 -7.57 27.07
C ASN A 247 0.34 -6.63 26.63
N ILE A 248 0.41 -5.45 27.24
CA ILE A 248 1.42 -4.42 26.90
C ILE A 248 2.85 -4.97 27.03
N ALA A 249 3.16 -5.73 28.09
CA ALA A 249 4.50 -6.26 28.30
C ALA A 249 4.90 -7.29 27.21
N GLN A 250 3.92 -8.03 26.68
CA GLN A 250 4.12 -8.96 25.57
C GLN A 250 4.18 -8.24 24.21
N ALA A 251 3.41 -7.15 24.05
CA ALA A 251 3.38 -6.37 22.81
C ALA A 251 4.69 -5.59 22.56
N LEU A 252 5.24 -4.96 23.60
CA LEU A 252 6.42 -4.09 23.46
C LEU A 252 7.61 -4.75 22.74
N PRO A 253 8.04 -5.99 23.06
CA PRO A 253 9.15 -6.63 22.35
C PRO A 253 8.80 -7.08 20.93
N LEU A 254 7.50 -7.16 20.56
CA LEU A 254 7.07 -7.52 19.21
C LEU A 254 7.11 -6.33 18.25
N ILE A 255 6.95 -5.09 18.74
CA ILE A 255 6.91 -3.89 17.89
C ILE A 255 8.17 -3.73 17.00
N PRO A 256 9.41 -3.75 17.53
CA PRO A 256 10.60 -3.66 16.69
C PRO A 256 10.70 -4.81 15.70
N LYS A 257 10.38 -6.04 16.12
CA LYS A 257 10.39 -7.21 15.23
C LYS A 257 9.39 -7.08 14.09
N TYR A 258 8.21 -6.53 14.38
CA TYR A 258 7.18 -6.26 13.38
C TYR A 258 7.62 -5.18 12.39
N SER A 259 8.34 -4.15 12.87
CA SER A 259 8.90 -3.10 12.02
C SER A 259 10.05 -3.61 11.14
N GLU A 260 10.88 -4.51 11.67
CA GLU A 260 12.08 -5.03 11.00
C GLU A 260 11.80 -6.22 10.07
N GLY A 261 10.57 -6.72 10.02
CA GLY A 261 10.22 -7.90 9.22
C GLY A 261 10.69 -9.23 9.84
N THR A 262 10.90 -9.25 11.15
CA THR A 262 11.38 -10.45 11.89
C THR A 262 10.35 -10.96 12.89
N ILE A 263 9.07 -10.70 12.61
CA ILE A 263 7.96 -11.03 13.51
C ILE A 263 7.65 -12.53 13.52
N GLU A 264 7.88 -13.23 12.42
CA GLU A 264 7.64 -14.67 12.31
C GLU A 264 8.49 -15.44 13.32
N GLY A 265 7.86 -16.35 14.07
CA GLY A 265 8.52 -17.11 15.12
C GLY A 265 8.92 -16.31 16.36
N ALA A 266 8.58 -15.02 16.46
CA ALA A 266 8.97 -14.16 17.57
C ALA A 266 8.24 -14.48 18.88
N SER A 267 7.09 -15.14 18.82
CA SER A 267 6.27 -15.56 19.96
C SER A 267 5.30 -16.65 19.54
N ASP A 268 4.85 -17.47 20.49
CA ASP A 268 3.73 -18.43 20.33
C ASP A 268 2.38 -17.76 20.00
N LYS A 269 2.28 -16.45 20.22
CA LYS A 269 1.12 -15.63 19.88
C LYS A 269 1.13 -15.13 18.43
N VAL A 270 2.22 -15.32 17.69
CA VAL A 270 2.36 -14.86 16.32
C VAL A 270 2.18 -16.04 15.35
N ARG A 271 1.35 -15.85 14.35
CA ARG A 271 1.17 -16.76 13.23
C ARG A 271 1.35 -15.98 11.95
N CYS A 272 2.24 -16.44 11.10
CA CYS A 272 2.41 -15.96 9.74
C CYS A 272 2.13 -17.10 8.76
N GLY A 273 1.81 -16.77 7.52
CA GLY A 273 1.54 -17.75 6.47
C GLY A 273 0.91 -17.12 5.25
N TYR A 274 0.25 -17.94 4.44
CA TYR A 274 -0.23 -17.56 3.13
C TYR A 274 -1.72 -17.84 2.98
N MET A 275 -2.42 -16.97 2.22
CA MET A 275 -3.84 -17.11 1.96
C MET A 275 -4.20 -16.73 0.52
N LEU A 276 -5.34 -17.21 0.05
CA LEU A 276 -5.86 -16.93 -1.28
C LEU A 276 -7.06 -15.97 -1.24
N GLY A 277 -7.77 -15.97 -0.13
CA GLY A 277 -8.97 -15.18 0.07
C GLY A 277 -9.82 -15.73 1.19
N GLY A 278 -11.00 -15.15 1.37
CA GLY A 278 -11.92 -15.60 2.40
C GLY A 278 -12.93 -14.55 2.81
N ARG A 279 -13.49 -14.77 3.98
CA ARG A 279 -14.49 -13.92 4.60
C ARG A 279 -14.12 -13.64 6.05
N ILE A 280 -14.24 -12.39 6.45
CA ILE A 280 -14.04 -11.92 7.82
C ILE A 280 -15.30 -11.15 8.22
N TRP A 281 -15.91 -11.46 9.37
CA TRP A 281 -17.11 -10.75 9.81
C TRP A 281 -17.13 -10.56 11.33
N SER A 282 -17.88 -9.56 11.74
CA SER A 282 -18.05 -9.19 13.13
C SER A 282 -18.73 -10.29 13.94
N THR A 283 -18.38 -10.42 15.20
CA THR A 283 -19.02 -11.35 16.14
C THR A 283 -20.32 -10.80 16.74
N ASP A 284 -20.51 -9.48 16.70
CA ASP A 284 -21.65 -8.77 17.33
C ASP A 284 -22.45 -7.90 16.34
N GLY A 285 -22.12 -7.94 15.04
CA GLY A 285 -22.77 -7.15 13.99
C GLY A 285 -22.30 -5.70 13.90
N SER A 286 -21.38 -5.25 14.76
CA SER A 286 -20.75 -3.93 14.67
C SER A 286 -19.79 -3.85 13.48
N PRO A 287 -19.42 -2.65 13.00
CA PRO A 287 -18.39 -2.51 12.00
C PRO A 287 -17.04 -3.08 12.48
N LEU A 288 -16.37 -3.79 11.59
CA LEU A 288 -15.02 -4.29 11.82
C LEU A 288 -14.04 -3.13 12.04
N LEU A 289 -13.18 -3.27 13.02
CA LEU A 289 -12.07 -2.33 13.24
C LEU A 289 -10.96 -2.66 12.24
N GLY A 290 -11.03 -2.06 11.05
CA GLY A 290 -10.11 -2.37 9.97
C GLY A 290 -9.84 -1.20 9.04
N ASN A 291 -8.74 -1.29 8.29
CA ASN A 291 -8.34 -0.35 7.26
C ASN A 291 -7.72 -1.09 6.06
N CYS A 292 -7.68 -0.39 4.95
CA CYS A 292 -7.02 -0.83 3.73
C CYS A 292 -6.18 0.34 3.19
N ASP A 293 -4.89 0.10 2.95
CA ASP A 293 -3.94 1.11 2.48
C ASP A 293 -3.98 2.41 3.31
N GLY A 294 -4.25 2.29 4.63
CA GLY A 294 -4.41 3.41 5.54
C GLY A 294 -5.79 4.10 5.51
N GLU A 295 -6.76 3.60 4.75
CA GLU A 295 -8.13 4.12 4.75
C GLU A 295 -9.05 3.20 5.55
N ASN A 296 -9.65 3.74 6.64
CA ASN A 296 -10.57 2.99 7.47
C ASN A 296 -11.85 2.67 6.69
N PHE A 297 -12.30 1.44 6.76
CA PHE A 297 -13.57 1.02 6.19
C PHE A 297 -14.66 0.84 7.27
N ASN A 298 -15.91 0.82 6.84
CA ASN A 298 -17.06 0.71 7.72
C ASN A 298 -17.95 -0.48 7.30
N TYR A 299 -17.34 -1.68 7.31
CA TYR A 299 -18.03 -2.93 6.98
C TYR A 299 -18.16 -3.79 8.24
N ASN A 300 -19.29 -4.48 8.40
CA ASN A 300 -19.45 -5.54 9.40
C ASN A 300 -19.00 -6.92 8.85
N GLU A 301 -18.78 -6.98 7.54
CA GLU A 301 -18.29 -8.15 6.82
C GLU A 301 -17.41 -7.73 5.64
N VAL A 302 -16.29 -8.41 5.47
CA VAL A 302 -15.38 -8.27 4.33
C VAL A 302 -15.19 -9.63 3.68
N VAL A 303 -15.55 -9.72 2.40
CA VAL A 303 -15.18 -10.83 1.52
C VAL A 303 -14.00 -10.39 0.68
N PHE A 304 -12.90 -11.14 0.71
CA PHE A 304 -11.69 -10.76 0.02
C PHE A 304 -11.06 -11.93 -0.75
N LYS A 305 -10.31 -11.62 -1.76
CA LYS A 305 -9.54 -12.58 -2.58
C LYS A 305 -8.35 -11.93 -3.23
N VAL A 306 -7.39 -12.73 -3.67
CA VAL A 306 -6.37 -12.27 -4.60
C VAL A 306 -7.02 -11.99 -5.96
N ASP A 307 -6.86 -10.77 -6.46
CA ASP A 307 -7.19 -10.41 -7.84
C ASP A 307 -5.90 -10.42 -8.67
N LYS A 308 -5.69 -11.56 -9.34
CA LYS A 308 -4.40 -11.87 -9.99
C LYS A 308 -4.16 -10.97 -11.18
N LYS A 309 -2.96 -10.37 -11.22
CA LYS A 309 -2.47 -9.53 -12.33
C LYS A 309 -3.42 -8.39 -12.67
N ALA A 310 -4.11 -7.87 -11.64
CA ALA A 310 -5.16 -6.87 -11.78
C ALA A 310 -4.65 -5.48 -12.15
N LEU A 311 -3.37 -5.18 -11.95
CA LEU A 311 -2.78 -3.88 -12.23
C LEU A 311 -1.45 -4.04 -12.98
N LYS A 312 -1.22 -3.22 -13.99
CA LYS A 312 0.06 -3.12 -14.69
C LYS A 312 0.93 -2.03 -14.05
N LEU A 313 2.11 -2.40 -13.56
CA LEU A 313 3.03 -1.48 -12.90
C LEU A 313 4.26 -1.22 -13.76
N CYS A 314 4.64 0.05 -13.93
CA CYS A 314 5.92 0.43 -14.51
C CYS A 314 7.01 0.32 -13.45
N LEU A 315 7.99 -0.52 -13.69
CA LEU A 315 9.18 -0.67 -12.84
C LEU A 315 10.42 -0.16 -13.56
N ILE A 316 11.40 0.31 -12.78
CA ILE A 316 12.70 0.70 -13.30
C ILE A 316 13.38 -0.54 -13.88
N ASP A 317 13.97 -0.38 -15.07
CA ASP A 317 14.73 -1.45 -15.70
C ASP A 317 16.15 -1.45 -15.14
N GLU A 318 16.44 -2.42 -14.25
CA GLU A 318 17.73 -2.48 -13.53
C GLU A 318 18.88 -3.02 -14.38
N GLU A 319 18.61 -3.60 -15.56
CA GLU A 319 19.67 -4.22 -16.38
C GLU A 319 20.64 -3.20 -16.98
N GLU A 320 20.29 -1.92 -17.04
CA GLU A 320 21.17 -0.84 -17.56
C GLU A 320 21.69 0.13 -16.47
N ALA A 321 21.24 0.00 -15.21
CA ALA A 321 21.65 0.92 -14.12
C ALA A 321 23.06 0.62 -13.57
N VAL A 322 23.76 -0.39 -14.07
CA VAL A 322 25.07 -0.86 -13.56
C VAL A 322 26.24 -0.15 -14.22
N ASP A 323 26.04 0.63 -15.28
CA ASP A 323 27.14 1.21 -16.09
C ASP A 323 27.46 2.69 -15.81
N GLU A 324 26.86 3.35 -14.82
CA GLU A 324 27.21 4.71 -14.41
C GLU A 324 27.66 4.77 -12.92
N GLY A 325 28.73 4.07 -12.61
CA GLY A 325 29.42 4.07 -11.31
C GLY A 325 30.80 4.68 -11.39
#